data_8fb999909c7b2a8f1d8e00653d434e74
#
_entry.id   8fb999909c7b2a8f1d8e00653d434e74
#
_cell.length_a   1.000
_cell.length_b   1.000
_cell.length_c   1.000
_cell.angle_alpha   90.00
_cell.angle_beta   90.00
_cell.angle_gamma   90.00
#
_symmetry.space_group_name_H-M   'P 1'
#
loop_
_entity.id
_entity.type
_entity.pdbx_description
1 polymer ?
#
loop_
_entity_poly.entity_id
_entity_poly.type
_entity_poly.pdbx_seq_one_letter_code
_entity_poly.pdbx_strand_id
1 'polypeptide(L)'
;MMGFFSNLFAKQNCAVCGKECGTLHRSKLRDGQFLCDDCGNKCSKYIRLSELTLDEAKEHMEYMARMKRVFDEVFDKTAFRVNAYPSTPTQMGLVFCDELGMLYIDDRTGGRGKMPELIRYDQIASYEEYLDETPAKEPGQKPTLNGGGLKIRLVQPRGITEAETRRGLQPHPYIKQELVICLSLIHI
;
A
#
# COMPACT_ATOMS: atom_id res chain seq x y z
N MET A 1 31.72 -32.00 3.98
CA MET A 1 30.51 -31.26 4.34
C MET A 1 30.75 -29.78 4.14
N MET A 2 30.80 -29.33 2.89
CA MET A 2 30.95 -27.92 2.51
C MET A 2 29.99 -27.65 1.37
N GLY A 3 28.81 -27.19 1.64
CA GLY A 3 27.86 -26.94 0.56
C GLY A 3 26.57 -26.17 0.91
N PHE A 4 26.24 -25.99 2.19
CA PHE A 4 24.96 -25.37 2.57
C PHE A 4 25.04 -23.86 2.70
N PHE A 5 26.18 -23.26 2.95
CA PHE A 5 26.31 -21.81 3.16
C PHE A 5 26.61 -21.00 1.89
N SER A 6 27.06 -21.63 0.81
CA SER A 6 27.39 -20.91 -0.44
C SER A 6 26.14 -20.34 -1.16
N ASN A 7 24.97 -20.94 -0.99
CA ASN A 7 23.73 -20.47 -1.63
C ASN A 7 23.02 -19.32 -0.89
N LEU A 8 23.34 -19.09 0.37
CA LEU A 8 22.74 -18.03 1.17
C LEU A 8 23.18 -16.61 0.72
N PHE A 9 24.36 -16.51 0.11
CA PHE A 9 24.93 -15.23 -0.37
C PHE A 9 24.99 -15.14 -1.90
N ALA A 10 24.40 -16.10 -2.62
CA ALA A 10 24.39 -16.07 -4.06
C ALA A 10 23.64 -14.83 -4.56
N LYS A 11 24.31 -14.00 -5.33
CA LYS A 11 23.69 -12.87 -6.00
C LYS A 11 22.73 -13.36 -7.07
N GLN A 12 21.66 -12.63 -7.28
CA GLN A 12 20.65 -12.93 -8.28
C GLN A 12 20.34 -11.67 -9.10
N ASN A 13 19.99 -11.85 -10.36
CA ASN A 13 19.60 -10.73 -11.19
C ASN A 13 18.12 -10.43 -11.03
N CYS A 14 17.78 -9.15 -10.95
CA CYS A 14 16.40 -8.70 -10.98
C CYS A 14 15.76 -9.04 -12.33
N ALA A 15 14.65 -9.75 -12.31
CA ALA A 15 13.96 -10.18 -13.52
C ALA A 15 13.33 -9.03 -14.34
N VAL A 16 13.25 -7.82 -13.75
CA VAL A 16 12.71 -6.62 -14.44
C VAL A 16 13.81 -5.75 -15.02
N CYS A 17 14.85 -5.42 -14.25
CA CYS A 17 15.88 -4.46 -14.67
C CYS A 17 17.26 -5.09 -14.91
N GLY A 18 17.43 -6.37 -14.64
CA GLY A 18 18.72 -7.07 -14.81
C GLY A 18 19.78 -6.76 -13.73
N LYS A 19 19.52 -5.81 -12.82
CA LYS A 19 20.46 -5.43 -11.76
C LYS A 19 20.76 -6.62 -10.86
N GLU A 20 22.04 -6.88 -10.61
CA GLU A 20 22.48 -7.86 -9.64
C GLU A 20 22.15 -7.39 -8.22
N CYS A 21 21.54 -8.25 -7.43
CA CYS A 21 21.14 -7.95 -6.05
C CYS A 21 21.48 -9.09 -5.08
N GLY A 22 21.94 -8.68 -3.91
CA GLY A 22 22.21 -9.58 -2.79
C GLY A 22 20.93 -10.05 -2.09
N THR A 23 21.06 -11.01 -1.20
CA THR A 23 19.93 -11.64 -0.50
C THR A 23 19.06 -10.65 0.28
N LEU A 24 19.65 -9.63 0.90
CA LEU A 24 18.93 -8.62 1.70
C LEU A 24 18.25 -7.52 0.85
N HIS A 25 18.59 -7.43 -0.44
CA HIS A 25 18.12 -6.40 -1.35
C HIS A 25 17.30 -6.97 -2.50
N ARG A 26 16.59 -8.05 -2.22
CA ARG A 26 15.72 -8.69 -3.21
C ARG A 26 14.50 -9.31 -2.58
N SER A 27 13.41 -9.32 -3.33
CA SER A 27 12.19 -10.04 -3.02
C SER A 27 12.00 -11.20 -3.97
N LYS A 28 11.68 -12.39 -3.44
CA LYS A 28 11.36 -13.58 -4.23
C LYS A 28 9.87 -13.55 -4.58
N LEU A 29 9.54 -13.74 -5.85
CA LEU A 29 8.18 -13.89 -6.35
C LEU A 29 7.69 -15.34 -6.24
N ARG A 30 6.38 -15.54 -6.43
CA ARG A 30 5.71 -16.85 -6.37
C ARG A 30 6.27 -17.85 -7.39
N ASP A 31 6.63 -17.38 -8.58
CA ASP A 31 7.22 -18.17 -9.68
C ASP A 31 8.72 -18.38 -9.54
N GLY A 32 9.31 -17.98 -8.41
CA GLY A 32 10.74 -18.15 -8.11
C GLY A 32 11.64 -17.04 -8.66
N GLN A 33 11.14 -16.10 -9.45
CA GLN A 33 11.88 -14.94 -9.93
C GLN A 33 12.20 -13.96 -8.79
N PHE A 34 13.13 -13.02 -9.04
CA PHE A 34 13.55 -12.05 -8.04
C PHE A 34 13.38 -10.62 -8.54
N LEU A 35 12.95 -9.73 -7.66
CA LEU A 35 12.96 -8.28 -7.86
C LEU A 35 13.98 -7.64 -6.93
N CYS A 36 14.77 -6.67 -7.43
CA CYS A 36 15.55 -5.80 -6.56
C CYS A 36 14.64 -4.82 -5.81
N ASP A 37 15.17 -4.19 -4.76
CA ASP A 37 14.42 -3.21 -3.96
C ASP A 37 13.87 -2.07 -4.82
N ASP A 38 14.65 -1.57 -5.80
CA ASP A 38 14.21 -0.48 -6.70
C ASP A 38 12.97 -0.87 -7.51
N CYS A 39 12.89 -2.12 -8.00
CA CYS A 39 11.72 -2.60 -8.72
C CYS A 39 10.58 -2.95 -7.77
N GLY A 40 10.87 -3.58 -6.64
CA GLY A 40 9.88 -3.87 -5.61
C GLY A 40 9.20 -2.61 -5.06
N ASN A 41 9.92 -1.51 -4.97
CA ASN A 41 9.41 -0.21 -4.52
C ASN A 41 8.46 0.48 -5.51
N LYS A 42 8.38 -0.01 -6.74
CA LYS A 42 7.37 0.43 -7.72
C LYS A 42 6.02 -0.24 -7.52
N CYS A 43 5.96 -1.26 -6.67
CA CYS A 43 4.71 -1.92 -6.31
C CYS A 43 4.12 -1.29 -5.05
N SER A 44 2.81 -1.47 -4.87
CA SER A 44 2.11 -1.12 -3.64
C SER A 44 2.75 -1.80 -2.44
N LYS A 45 2.83 -1.09 -1.32
CA LYS A 45 3.26 -1.65 -0.04
C LYS A 45 2.21 -2.55 0.61
N TYR A 46 0.96 -2.43 0.18
CA TYR A 46 -0.15 -3.21 0.71
C TYR A 46 -0.26 -4.62 0.09
N ILE A 47 0.57 -4.94 -0.91
CA ILE A 47 0.64 -6.28 -1.47
C ILE A 47 1.93 -7.01 -1.06
N ARG A 48 1.85 -8.33 -1.01
CA ARG A 48 3.02 -9.18 -0.80
C ARG A 48 3.61 -9.59 -2.13
N LEU A 49 4.83 -9.17 -2.42
CA LEU A 49 5.51 -9.53 -3.67
C LEU A 49 5.66 -11.05 -3.82
N SER A 50 5.81 -11.79 -2.73
CA SER A 50 5.89 -13.26 -2.75
C SER A 50 4.61 -13.96 -3.21
N GLU A 51 3.51 -13.24 -3.32
CA GLU A 51 2.23 -13.76 -3.81
C GLU A 51 2.02 -13.51 -5.31
N LEU A 52 2.91 -12.73 -5.95
CA LEU A 52 2.84 -12.38 -7.38
C LEU A 52 3.80 -13.22 -8.22
N THR A 53 3.39 -13.52 -9.44
CA THR A 53 4.30 -13.91 -10.53
C THR A 53 5.01 -12.69 -11.09
N LEU A 54 6.04 -12.89 -11.93
CA LEU A 54 6.73 -11.79 -12.60
C LEU A 54 5.80 -10.95 -13.47
N ASP A 55 4.90 -11.57 -14.20
CA ASP A 55 3.97 -10.87 -15.08
C ASP A 55 2.95 -10.05 -14.27
N GLU A 56 2.39 -10.62 -13.21
CA GLU A 56 1.52 -9.90 -12.28
C GLU A 56 2.25 -8.72 -11.62
N ALA A 57 3.51 -8.90 -11.26
CA ALA A 57 4.32 -7.81 -10.68
C ALA A 57 4.58 -6.69 -11.69
N LYS A 58 4.87 -7.00 -12.96
CA LYS A 58 5.03 -6.00 -14.03
C LYS A 58 3.73 -5.24 -14.28
N GLU A 59 2.61 -5.94 -14.42
CA GLU A 59 1.28 -5.34 -14.60
C GLU A 59 0.95 -4.40 -13.44
N HIS A 60 1.26 -4.84 -12.21
CA HIS A 60 1.05 -4.01 -11.02
C HIS A 60 1.95 -2.75 -11.01
N MET A 61 3.22 -2.86 -11.42
CA MET A 61 4.10 -1.69 -11.55
C MET A 61 3.55 -0.68 -12.57
N GLU A 62 3.02 -1.16 -13.69
CA GLU A 62 2.38 -0.31 -14.69
C GLU A 62 1.11 0.36 -14.15
N TYR A 63 0.30 -0.40 -13.41
CA TYR A 63 -0.85 0.16 -12.71
C TYR A 63 -0.43 1.30 -11.77
N MET A 64 0.57 1.08 -10.90
CA MET A 64 1.05 2.08 -9.96
C MET A 64 1.63 3.31 -10.67
N ALA A 65 2.32 3.13 -11.79
CA ALA A 65 2.81 4.23 -12.61
C ALA A 65 1.67 5.05 -13.23
N ARG A 66 0.57 4.42 -13.63
CA ARG A 66 -0.64 5.12 -14.09
C ARG A 66 -1.29 5.89 -12.95
N MET A 67 -1.43 5.27 -11.78
CA MET A 67 -2.02 5.93 -10.61
C MET A 67 -1.19 7.14 -10.15
N LYS A 68 0.13 7.04 -10.24
CA LYS A 68 1.00 8.19 -9.96
C LYS A 68 0.72 9.37 -10.90
N ARG A 69 0.52 9.11 -12.20
CA ARG A 69 0.15 10.18 -13.14
C ARG A 69 -1.20 10.80 -12.80
N VAL A 70 -2.21 9.97 -12.49
CA VAL A 70 -3.52 10.48 -12.05
C VAL A 70 -3.37 11.34 -10.80
N PHE A 71 -2.55 10.90 -9.84
CA PHE A 71 -2.27 11.67 -8.64
C PHE A 71 -1.63 13.03 -8.97
N ASP A 72 -0.52 13.03 -9.71
CA ASP A 72 0.25 14.24 -10.01
C ASP A 72 -0.52 15.24 -10.89
N GLU A 73 -1.31 14.74 -11.86
CA GLU A 73 -1.97 15.58 -12.85
C GLU A 73 -3.35 16.09 -12.41
N VAL A 74 -4.06 15.28 -11.62
CA VAL A 74 -5.45 15.54 -11.29
C VAL A 74 -5.66 15.62 -9.78
N PHE A 75 -5.34 14.54 -9.05
CA PHE A 75 -5.67 14.42 -7.64
C PHE A 75 -5.01 15.50 -6.78
N ASP A 76 -3.73 15.77 -6.97
CA ASP A 76 -2.99 16.78 -6.18
C ASP A 76 -3.51 18.20 -6.41
N LYS A 77 -4.11 18.47 -7.58
CA LYS A 77 -4.65 19.78 -7.97
C LYS A 77 -6.10 19.99 -7.57
N THR A 78 -6.89 18.94 -7.57
CA THR A 78 -8.34 19.00 -7.39
C THR A 78 -8.82 18.36 -6.09
N ALA A 79 -7.93 17.65 -5.39
CA ALA A 79 -8.29 16.93 -4.19
C ALA A 79 -8.83 17.85 -3.11
N PHE A 80 -10.03 17.56 -2.68
CA PHE A 80 -10.63 18.18 -1.53
C PHE A 80 -10.07 17.51 -0.27
N ARG A 81 -9.29 18.26 0.50
CA ARG A 81 -8.71 17.75 1.75
C ARG A 81 -9.73 17.84 2.87
N VAL A 82 -10.45 16.77 3.09
CA VAL A 82 -11.16 16.59 4.35
C VAL A 82 -10.21 15.91 5.31
N ASN A 83 -9.69 16.69 6.26
CA ASN A 83 -8.98 16.22 7.43
C ASN A 83 -7.81 15.25 7.12
N ALA A 84 -6.82 15.74 6.40
CA ALA A 84 -5.49 15.17 6.53
C ALA A 84 -5.02 15.44 7.96
N TYR A 85 -5.06 14.47 8.81
CA TYR A 85 -4.45 14.55 10.12
C TYR A 85 -3.03 14.06 10.03
N PRO A 86 -2.06 14.91 9.80
CA PRO A 86 -0.77 14.58 10.30
C PRO A 86 -0.17 15.76 11.03
N SER A 87 -0.14 15.64 12.27
CA SER A 87 0.75 16.44 13.08
C SER A 87 2.15 15.84 13.19
N THR A 88 2.37 14.59 12.78
CA THR A 88 3.66 13.91 12.90
C THR A 88 4.07 13.16 11.63
N PRO A 89 5.39 12.98 11.37
CA PRO A 89 5.90 12.24 10.20
C PRO A 89 5.54 10.76 10.15
N THR A 90 5.00 10.20 11.23
CA THR A 90 4.73 8.77 11.39
C THR A 90 3.24 8.42 11.26
N GLN A 91 2.41 9.36 10.81
CA GLN A 91 0.96 9.16 10.75
C GLN A 91 0.48 8.96 9.32
N MET A 92 -0.59 8.20 9.21
CA MET A 92 -1.34 8.02 7.97
C MET A 92 -2.53 8.98 7.97
N GLY A 93 -2.96 9.39 6.78
CA GLY A 93 -4.13 10.22 6.58
C GLY A 93 -4.95 9.73 5.40
N LEU A 94 -6.19 10.19 5.31
CA LEU A 94 -7.06 9.99 4.15
C LEU A 94 -7.30 11.33 3.49
N VAL A 95 -7.18 11.36 2.19
CA VAL A 95 -7.49 12.54 1.36
C VAL A 95 -8.52 12.11 0.34
N PHE A 96 -9.62 12.84 0.25
CA PHE A 96 -10.76 12.50 -0.61
C PHE A 96 -10.79 13.42 -1.84
N CYS A 97 -11.16 12.84 -2.97
CA CYS A 97 -11.41 13.56 -4.20
C CYS A 97 -12.77 13.10 -4.78
N ASP A 98 -13.84 13.86 -4.49
CA ASP A 98 -15.19 13.51 -4.92
C ASP A 98 -15.34 13.62 -6.44
N GLU A 99 -14.61 14.52 -7.07
CA GLU A 99 -14.62 14.65 -8.53
C GLU A 99 -14.15 13.38 -9.24
N LEU A 100 -13.17 12.69 -8.66
CA LEU A 100 -12.67 11.41 -9.18
C LEU A 100 -13.39 10.19 -8.59
N GLY A 101 -14.14 10.37 -7.49
CA GLY A 101 -14.72 9.28 -6.73
C GLY A 101 -13.64 8.37 -6.12
N MET A 102 -12.53 8.95 -5.68
CA MET A 102 -11.38 8.23 -5.16
C MET A 102 -10.88 8.85 -3.85
N LEU A 103 -10.25 8.02 -3.03
CA LEU A 103 -9.43 8.47 -1.91
C LEU A 103 -7.96 8.13 -2.13
N TYR A 104 -7.10 8.90 -1.49
CA TYR A 104 -5.67 8.68 -1.39
C TYR A 104 -5.29 8.41 0.06
N ILE A 105 -4.45 7.39 0.28
CA ILE A 105 -3.86 7.11 1.59
C ILE A 105 -2.53 7.86 1.69
N ASP A 106 -2.50 8.95 2.44
CA ASP A 106 -1.28 9.70 2.74
C ASP A 106 -0.50 8.98 3.84
N ASP A 107 0.38 8.09 3.43
CA ASP A 107 1.20 7.31 4.34
C ASP A 107 2.60 7.90 4.46
N ARG A 108 2.86 8.52 5.59
CA ARG A 108 4.14 9.13 5.95
C ARG A 108 5.03 8.22 6.78
N THR A 109 4.57 7.01 7.11
CA THR A 109 5.32 6.09 8.00
C THR A 109 6.63 5.60 7.40
N GLY A 110 6.88 5.88 6.14
CA GLY A 110 8.04 5.38 5.40
C GLY A 110 7.86 3.91 4.99
N GLY A 111 8.82 3.40 4.26
CA GLY A 111 8.81 2.03 3.80
C GLY A 111 8.77 1.91 2.28
N ARG A 112 8.53 0.69 1.82
CA ARG A 112 8.44 0.37 0.40
C ARG A 112 7.23 1.06 -0.23
N GLY A 113 7.45 1.66 -1.40
CA GLY A 113 6.37 2.22 -2.18
C GLY A 113 6.03 3.66 -1.79
N LYS A 114 6.80 4.61 -2.30
CA LYS A 114 6.43 6.04 -2.30
C LYS A 114 5.37 6.36 -3.37
N MET A 115 4.72 5.33 -3.89
CA MET A 115 3.69 5.49 -4.91
C MET A 115 2.36 5.76 -4.22
N PRO A 116 1.55 6.69 -4.74
CA PRO A 116 0.26 7.00 -4.15
C PRO A 116 -0.69 5.81 -4.28
N GLU A 117 -1.35 5.47 -3.18
CA GLU A 117 -2.40 4.46 -3.14
C GLU A 117 -3.75 5.14 -3.36
N LEU A 118 -4.25 5.07 -4.59
CA LEU A 118 -5.55 5.58 -4.94
C LEU A 118 -6.58 4.44 -4.91
N ILE A 119 -7.67 4.65 -4.21
CA ILE A 119 -8.75 3.68 -4.03
C ILE A 119 -10.05 4.32 -4.45
N ARG A 120 -10.82 3.65 -5.29
CA ARG A 120 -12.15 4.11 -5.69
C ARG A 120 -13.14 3.95 -4.54
N TYR A 121 -14.08 4.87 -4.43
CA TYR A 121 -15.12 4.81 -3.39
C TYR A 121 -15.98 3.54 -3.50
N ASP A 122 -16.23 3.04 -4.72
CA ASP A 122 -17.01 1.83 -4.93
C ASP A 122 -16.28 0.54 -4.57
N GLN A 123 -15.00 0.63 -4.19
CA GLN A 123 -14.25 -0.50 -3.61
C GLN A 123 -14.38 -0.58 -2.08
N ILE A 124 -14.95 0.42 -1.43
CA ILE A 124 -15.10 0.44 0.02
C ILE A 124 -16.41 -0.24 0.40
N ALA A 125 -16.31 -1.43 1.01
CA ALA A 125 -17.47 -2.18 1.49
C ALA A 125 -17.95 -1.71 2.85
N SER A 126 -16.99 -1.46 3.74
CA SER A 126 -17.26 -1.01 5.11
C SER A 126 -16.00 -0.42 5.73
N TYR A 127 -16.19 0.32 6.80
CA TYR A 127 -15.09 0.74 7.67
C TYR A 127 -15.51 0.59 9.12
N GLU A 128 -14.53 0.40 9.99
CA GLU A 128 -14.71 0.37 11.44
C GLU A 128 -13.57 1.09 12.13
N GLU A 129 -13.86 1.78 13.22
CA GLU A 129 -12.84 2.31 14.11
C GLU A 129 -12.27 1.18 14.96
N TYR A 130 -10.98 1.24 15.26
CA TYR A 130 -10.35 0.33 16.20
C TYR A 130 -9.45 1.10 17.15
N LEU A 131 -9.34 0.57 18.37
CA LEU A 131 -8.38 1.02 19.38
C LEU A 131 -7.41 -0.13 19.65
N ASP A 132 -6.12 0.22 19.68
CA ASP A 132 -5.07 -0.70 20.13
C ASP A 132 -4.76 -0.39 21.59
N GLU A 133 -5.21 -1.26 22.47
CA GLU A 133 -5.09 -1.10 23.91
C GLU A 133 -4.33 -2.27 24.54
N THR A 134 -3.40 -1.94 25.44
CA THR A 134 -2.83 -2.93 26.36
C THR A 134 -3.71 -3.02 27.61
N PRO A 135 -4.23 -4.21 27.95
CA PRO A 135 -5.03 -4.41 29.14
C PRO A 135 -4.31 -3.94 30.41
N ALA A 136 -5.05 -3.39 31.35
CA ALA A 136 -4.53 -3.02 32.66
C ALA A 136 -3.91 -4.23 33.37
N LYS A 137 -2.76 -4.04 34.02
CA LYS A 137 -2.06 -5.11 34.76
C LYS A 137 -2.63 -5.34 36.14
N GLU A 138 -3.28 -4.33 36.72
CA GLU A 138 -3.82 -4.36 38.08
C GLU A 138 -5.32 -3.99 38.10
N PRO A 139 -6.10 -4.56 39.02
CA PRO A 139 -7.50 -4.18 39.20
C PRO A 139 -7.61 -2.68 39.51
N GLY A 140 -8.48 -1.96 38.78
CA GLY A 140 -8.71 -0.52 38.94
C GLY A 140 -7.83 0.37 38.09
N GLN A 141 -6.82 -0.14 37.42
CA GLN A 141 -6.07 0.62 36.40
C GLN A 141 -6.85 0.67 35.09
N LYS A 142 -6.66 1.75 34.32
CA LYS A 142 -7.20 1.86 32.97
C LYS A 142 -6.26 1.17 31.97
N PRO A 143 -6.79 0.62 30.88
CA PRO A 143 -5.97 0.16 29.76
C PRO A 143 -5.07 1.27 29.25
N THR A 144 -3.90 0.91 28.75
CA THR A 144 -3.01 1.85 28.07
C THR A 144 -3.33 1.87 26.59
N LEU A 145 -3.75 3.02 26.07
CA LEU A 145 -3.99 3.21 24.65
C LEU A 145 -2.67 3.34 23.90
N ASN A 146 -2.39 2.41 22.99
CA ASN A 146 -1.16 2.38 22.19
C ASN A 146 -1.36 3.06 20.84
N GLY A 147 -2.57 3.01 20.30
CA GLY A 147 -2.91 3.52 18.99
C GLY A 147 -4.37 3.31 18.65
N GLY A 148 -4.71 3.66 17.44
CA GLY A 148 -6.03 3.42 16.87
C GLY A 148 -6.11 3.89 15.44
N GLY A 149 -7.25 3.71 14.82
CA GLY A 149 -7.45 4.11 13.45
C GLY A 149 -8.70 3.53 12.82
N LEU A 150 -8.62 3.34 11.51
CA LEU A 150 -9.68 2.77 10.70
C LEU A 150 -9.22 1.45 10.07
N LYS A 151 -10.09 0.47 10.11
CA LYS A 151 -10.01 -0.72 9.26
C LYS A 151 -11.00 -0.53 8.12
N ILE A 152 -10.50 -0.50 6.90
CA ILE A 152 -11.31 -0.35 5.70
C ILE A 152 -11.33 -1.70 4.99
N ARG A 153 -12.51 -2.27 4.83
CA ARG A 153 -12.70 -3.48 4.05
C ARG A 153 -13.03 -3.11 2.61
N LEU A 154 -12.28 -3.70 1.69
CA LEU A 154 -12.42 -3.49 0.27
C LEU A 154 -13.12 -4.66 -0.39
N VAL A 155 -13.81 -4.36 -1.48
CA VAL A 155 -14.43 -5.35 -2.37
C VAL A 155 -13.93 -5.15 -3.79
N GLN A 156 -14.15 -6.15 -4.61
CA GLN A 156 -13.96 -6.02 -6.04
C GLN A 156 -14.88 -4.89 -6.55
N PRO A 157 -14.34 -3.92 -7.28
CA PRO A 157 -15.15 -2.84 -7.79
C PRO A 157 -16.11 -3.36 -8.86
N ARG A 158 -17.15 -2.58 -9.12
CA ARG A 158 -17.94 -2.75 -10.35
C ARG A 158 -17.04 -2.64 -11.59
N GLY A 159 -17.52 -3.13 -12.72
CA GLY A 159 -16.80 -2.98 -14.00
C GLY A 159 -16.44 -1.51 -14.26
N ILE A 160 -15.31 -1.28 -14.93
CA ILE A 160 -14.86 0.04 -15.33
C ILE A 160 -15.47 0.43 -16.67
N THR A 161 -15.96 1.65 -16.78
CA THR A 161 -16.46 2.20 -18.03
C THR A 161 -15.32 2.68 -18.93
N GLU A 162 -15.59 2.83 -20.23
CA GLU A 162 -14.60 3.37 -21.16
C GLU A 162 -14.18 4.79 -20.81
N ALA A 163 -15.12 5.62 -20.34
CA ALA A 163 -14.83 6.98 -19.88
C ALA A 163 -13.90 6.99 -18.66
N GLU A 164 -14.14 6.11 -17.71
CA GLU A 164 -13.25 5.93 -16.55
C GLU A 164 -11.86 5.43 -16.96
N THR A 165 -11.80 4.48 -17.90
CA THR A 165 -10.53 3.99 -18.46
C THR A 165 -9.74 5.13 -19.11
N ARG A 166 -10.38 5.98 -19.91
CA ARG A 166 -9.73 7.15 -20.52
C ARG A 166 -9.22 8.16 -19.49
N ARG A 167 -9.91 8.32 -18.36
CA ARG A 167 -9.47 9.17 -17.24
C ARG A 167 -8.40 8.49 -16.37
N GLY A 168 -8.04 7.25 -16.63
CA GLY A 168 -7.09 6.48 -15.81
C GLY A 168 -7.65 6.00 -14.47
N LEU A 169 -8.98 6.03 -14.27
CA LEU A 169 -9.64 5.69 -13.02
C LEU A 169 -9.83 4.18 -12.85
N GLN A 170 -8.75 3.42 -12.99
CA GLN A 170 -8.79 1.98 -12.83
C GLN A 170 -8.88 1.57 -11.35
N PRO A 171 -9.64 0.49 -11.05
CA PRO A 171 -9.66 -0.05 -9.70
C PRO A 171 -8.29 -0.62 -9.33
N HIS A 172 -7.98 -0.64 -8.04
CA HIS A 172 -6.77 -1.26 -7.55
C HIS A 172 -6.86 -2.78 -7.71
N PRO A 173 -5.96 -3.43 -8.48
CA PRO A 173 -6.14 -4.84 -8.85
C PRO A 173 -5.76 -5.83 -7.74
N TYR A 174 -4.80 -5.49 -6.89
CA TYR A 174 -4.21 -6.42 -5.92
C TYR A 174 -4.27 -5.86 -4.50
N ILE A 175 -5.46 -5.59 -4.01
CA ILE A 175 -5.66 -5.07 -2.66
C ILE A 175 -5.99 -6.21 -1.71
N LYS A 176 -5.43 -6.19 -0.51
CA LYS A 176 -5.94 -6.97 0.61
C LYS A 176 -7.39 -6.57 0.87
N GLN A 177 -8.22 -7.54 1.24
CA GLN A 177 -9.62 -7.29 1.56
C GLN A 177 -9.78 -6.29 2.72
N GLU A 178 -8.76 -6.12 3.54
CA GLU A 178 -8.75 -5.19 4.68
C GLU A 178 -7.48 -4.34 4.68
N LEU A 179 -7.65 -3.03 4.75
CA LEU A 179 -6.59 -2.05 4.98
C LEU A 179 -6.70 -1.53 6.40
N VAL A 180 -5.59 -1.56 7.13
CA VAL A 180 -5.49 -0.97 8.45
C VAL A 180 -4.76 0.37 8.33
N ILE A 181 -5.45 1.45 8.67
CA ILE A 181 -4.93 2.81 8.59
C ILE A 181 -4.78 3.34 10.01
N CYS A 182 -3.54 3.53 10.46
CA CYS A 182 -3.25 4.08 11.78
C CYS A 182 -3.45 5.59 11.76
N LEU A 183 -4.38 6.07 12.57
CA LEU A 183 -4.63 7.50 12.78
C LEU A 183 -3.98 7.97 14.09
N SER A 184 -3.84 9.29 14.24
CA SER A 184 -3.32 9.86 15.49
C SER A 184 -4.27 9.65 16.66
N LEU A 185 -3.71 9.30 17.82
CA LEU A 185 -4.43 9.20 19.09
C LEU A 185 -5.14 10.49 19.54
N ILE A 186 -4.73 11.64 19.00
CA ILE A 186 -5.28 12.95 19.40
C ILE A 186 -6.69 13.18 18.84
N HIS A 187 -7.13 12.32 17.92
CA HIS A 187 -8.37 12.48 17.18
C HIS A 187 -9.34 11.30 17.26
N ILE A 188 -9.09 10.37 18.18
CA ILE A 188 -9.97 9.22 18.47
C ILE A 188 -10.78 9.49 19.73
#